data_7b76803f329e10565beb9e213827bfce
#
_entry.id   7b76803f329e10565beb9e213827bfce
#
_cell.length_a   1.000
_cell.length_b   1.000
_cell.length_c   1.000
_cell.angle_alpha   90.00
_cell.angle_beta   90.00
_cell.angle_gamma   90.00
#
_symmetry.space_group_name_H-M   'P 1'
#
loop_
_entity.id
_entity.type
_entity.pdbx_description
1 polymer ?
#
loop_
_entity_poly.entity_id
_entity_poly.type
_entity_poly.pdbx_seq_one_letter_code
_entity_poly.pdbx_strand_id
1 'polypeptide(L)'
;FLIKIEHDNFKKNFLISNNFQSNIYNILGAIAVMSIYFDISELNKNIFLNFEIPKGRGDISRIKIMNKNINLVDESYNSNPLSLKSAILNFEKIESKKSKKYLLIGDMLELGRHSKKLHKSIAPIINKTKINKVFVKGNNAKLIFQKLSKSKKGRVLHNKSQIIEFIKKDLNNDDYLMIKASNATGFNQIVKDIKGFK
;
A
#
# COMPACT_ATOMS: atom_id res chain seq x y z
N PHE A 1 -10.59 -6.51 16.16
CA PHE A 1 -9.83 -7.77 16.15
C PHE A 1 -9.12 -7.97 17.47
N LEU A 2 -8.84 -9.23 17.83
CA LEU A 2 -8.13 -9.62 19.04
C LEU A 2 -6.75 -10.18 18.66
N ILE A 3 -5.69 -9.63 19.23
CA ILE A 3 -4.35 -10.22 19.20
C ILE A 3 -4.11 -10.90 20.54
N LYS A 4 -3.74 -12.18 20.50
CA LYS A 4 -3.28 -12.93 21.65
C LYS A 4 -1.76 -13.01 21.61
N ILE A 5 -1.11 -12.58 22.67
CA ILE A 5 0.34 -12.63 22.83
C ILE A 5 0.66 -13.62 23.95
N GLU A 6 1.48 -14.59 23.65
CA GLU A 6 1.99 -15.60 24.60
C GLU A 6 3.51 -15.65 24.49
N HIS A 7 4.20 -15.53 25.61
CA HIS A 7 5.64 -15.68 25.72
C HIS A 7 5.97 -16.12 27.15
N ASP A 8 6.60 -17.26 27.30
CA ASP A 8 6.92 -17.90 28.60
C ASP A 8 5.68 -17.92 29.52
N ASN A 9 5.74 -17.24 30.67
CA ASN A 9 4.64 -17.14 31.64
C ASN A 9 3.67 -15.99 31.35
N PHE A 10 3.86 -15.28 30.26
CA PHE A 10 3.05 -14.13 29.89
C PHE A 10 1.98 -14.50 28.84
N LYS A 11 0.72 -14.17 29.14
CA LYS A 11 -0.39 -14.34 28.22
C LYS A 11 -1.35 -13.16 28.33
N LYS A 12 -1.49 -12.39 27.25
CA LYS A 12 -2.37 -11.22 27.23
C LYS A 12 -3.04 -11.03 25.88
N ASN A 13 -4.26 -10.53 25.93
CA ASN A 13 -5.05 -10.18 24.79
C ASN A 13 -5.10 -8.67 24.61
N PHE A 14 -4.91 -8.19 23.38
CA PHE A 14 -5.06 -6.78 23.02
C PHE A 14 -6.10 -6.62 21.90
N LEU A 15 -6.92 -5.58 22.00
CA LEU A 15 -7.85 -5.20 20.95
C LEU A 15 -7.18 -4.27 19.96
N ILE A 16 -7.42 -4.52 18.66
CA ILE A 16 -6.91 -3.70 17.56
C ILE A 16 -8.03 -3.35 16.59
N SER A 17 -7.97 -2.19 15.96
CA SER A 17 -8.95 -1.72 14.98
C SER A 17 -8.85 -2.45 13.64
N ASN A 18 -7.68 -2.95 13.26
CA ASN A 18 -7.44 -3.65 12.00
C ASN A 18 -6.44 -4.80 12.16
N ASN A 19 -6.49 -5.77 11.25
CA ASN A 19 -5.66 -6.99 11.28
C ASN A 19 -4.59 -7.02 10.17
N PHE A 20 -4.16 -5.89 9.65
CA PHE A 20 -3.07 -5.87 8.68
C PHE A 20 -1.80 -6.44 9.30
N GLN A 21 -1.19 -7.42 8.64
CA GLN A 21 -0.02 -8.15 9.14
C GLN A 21 1.14 -7.22 9.53
N SER A 22 1.38 -6.16 8.75
CA SER A 22 2.40 -5.16 9.07
C SER A 22 2.15 -4.44 10.39
N ASN A 23 0.88 -4.16 10.72
CA ASN A 23 0.52 -3.50 11.98
C ASN A 23 0.67 -4.44 13.16
N ILE A 24 0.34 -5.72 12.98
CA ILE A 24 0.56 -6.73 14.01
C ILE A 24 2.04 -6.82 14.36
N TYR A 25 2.94 -6.87 13.38
CA TYR A 25 4.38 -6.88 13.64
C TYR A 25 4.88 -5.59 14.30
N ASN A 26 4.37 -4.43 13.92
CA ASN A 26 4.71 -3.17 14.57
C ASN A 26 4.27 -3.14 16.04
N ILE A 27 3.07 -3.63 16.35
CA ILE A 27 2.55 -3.76 17.71
C ILE A 27 3.40 -4.75 18.51
N LEU A 28 3.74 -5.90 17.95
CA LEU A 28 4.61 -6.88 18.59
C LEU A 28 5.99 -6.29 18.89
N GLY A 29 6.58 -5.54 17.95
CA GLY A 29 7.85 -4.84 18.15
C GLY A 29 7.75 -3.80 19.27
N ALA A 30 6.68 -3.01 19.31
CA ALA A 30 6.44 -2.03 20.37
C ALA A 30 6.29 -2.71 21.74
N ILE A 31 5.53 -3.81 21.83
CA ILE A 31 5.38 -4.58 23.07
C ILE A 31 6.70 -5.17 23.50
N ALA A 32 7.50 -5.73 22.59
CA ALA A 32 8.83 -6.27 22.91
C ALA A 32 9.77 -5.20 23.47
N VAL A 33 9.74 -3.98 22.94
CA VAL A 33 10.51 -2.87 23.52
C VAL A 33 9.96 -2.45 24.88
N MET A 34 8.65 -2.32 25.01
CA MET A 34 8.00 -1.93 26.27
C MET A 34 8.29 -2.97 27.39
N SER A 35 8.34 -4.25 27.06
CA SER A 35 8.62 -5.32 28.04
C SER A 35 10.00 -5.22 28.72
N ILE A 36 10.92 -4.46 28.14
CA ILE A 36 12.24 -4.19 28.74
C ILE A 36 12.13 -3.20 29.91
N TYR A 37 11.16 -2.30 29.86
CA TYR A 37 11.04 -1.17 30.79
C TYR A 37 9.82 -1.24 31.68
N PHE A 38 8.80 -2.00 31.32
CA PHE A 38 7.48 -2.03 31.97
C PHE A 38 6.98 -3.47 32.09
N ASP A 39 6.19 -3.72 33.15
CA ASP A 39 5.41 -4.95 33.22
C ASP A 39 4.24 -4.85 32.22
N ILE A 40 4.36 -5.57 31.12
CA ILE A 40 3.36 -5.58 30.05
C ILE A 40 2.05 -6.25 30.48
N SER A 41 2.02 -6.98 31.62
CA SER A 41 0.79 -7.54 32.19
C SER A 41 -0.19 -6.44 32.66
N GLU A 42 0.33 -5.27 33.04
CA GLU A 42 -0.46 -4.13 33.51
C GLU A 42 -1.04 -3.28 32.35
N LEU A 43 -0.55 -3.45 31.11
CA LEU A 43 -1.02 -2.66 29.98
C LEU A 43 -2.53 -2.86 29.75
N ASN A 44 -3.25 -1.78 29.50
CA ASN A 44 -4.66 -1.86 29.14
C ASN A 44 -4.85 -2.62 27.82
N LYS A 45 -5.80 -3.57 27.79
CA LYS A 45 -6.13 -4.35 26.58
C LYS A 45 -6.53 -3.49 25.36
N ASN A 46 -6.98 -2.27 25.59
CA ASN A 46 -7.43 -1.33 24.55
C ASN A 46 -6.35 -0.37 24.08
N ILE A 47 -5.11 -0.46 24.58
CA ILE A 47 -4.03 0.49 24.28
C ILE A 47 -3.79 0.66 22.76
N PHE A 48 -4.05 -0.38 21.97
CA PHE A 48 -3.89 -0.37 20.52
C PHE A 48 -5.22 -0.22 19.75
N LEU A 49 -6.36 -0.06 20.45
CA LEU A 49 -7.67 0.00 19.78
C LEU A 49 -7.78 1.23 18.86
N ASN A 50 -7.24 2.35 19.29
CA ASN A 50 -7.26 3.62 18.53
C ASN A 50 -5.98 3.84 17.71
N PHE A 51 -5.21 2.77 17.50
CA PHE A 51 -4.01 2.88 16.66
C PHE A 51 -4.41 3.13 15.21
N GLU A 52 -4.14 4.34 14.74
CA GLU A 52 -4.36 4.72 13.35
C GLU A 52 -3.12 4.44 12.51
N ILE A 53 -3.36 3.94 11.30
CA ILE A 53 -2.29 3.76 10.31
C ILE A 53 -1.83 5.16 9.86
N PRO A 54 -0.52 5.49 9.95
CA PRO A 54 -0.03 6.74 9.41
C PRO A 54 -0.39 6.91 7.93
N LYS A 55 -0.78 8.12 7.53
CA LYS A 55 -1.17 8.44 6.15
C LYS A 55 -0.11 7.97 5.14
N GLY A 56 -0.57 7.39 4.04
CA GLY A 56 0.30 6.85 2.99
C GLY A 56 0.88 5.46 3.28
N ARG A 57 0.35 4.74 4.28
CA ARG A 57 0.77 3.37 4.66
C ARG A 57 -0.37 2.35 4.60
N GLY A 58 -1.21 2.45 3.58
CA GLY A 58 -2.31 1.52 3.34
C GLY A 58 -3.68 2.06 3.75
N ASP A 59 -3.78 3.35 4.06
CA ASP A 59 -5.07 3.98 4.34
C ASP A 59 -5.97 3.94 3.08
N ILE A 60 -7.19 3.50 3.30
CA ILE A 60 -8.20 3.42 2.24
C ILE A 60 -9.16 4.59 2.41
N SER A 61 -9.34 5.36 1.35
CA SER A 61 -10.28 6.47 1.31
C SER A 61 -11.16 6.40 0.08
N ARG A 62 -12.45 6.72 0.25
CA ARG A 62 -13.35 6.90 -0.88
C ARG A 62 -13.25 8.34 -1.35
N ILE A 63 -12.82 8.55 -2.57
CA ILE A 63 -12.61 9.86 -3.17
C ILE A 63 -13.60 10.06 -4.31
N LYS A 64 -14.10 11.29 -4.48
CA LYS A 64 -14.94 11.67 -5.61
C LYS A 64 -14.07 12.38 -6.66
N ILE A 65 -14.08 11.87 -7.87
CA ILE A 65 -13.39 12.50 -9.01
C ILE A 65 -14.43 12.67 -10.13
N MET A 66 -14.79 13.92 -10.42
CA MET A 66 -15.94 14.23 -11.31
C MET A 66 -17.20 13.53 -10.76
N ASN A 67 -17.83 12.67 -11.56
CA ASN A 67 -19.05 11.94 -11.21
C ASN A 67 -18.78 10.49 -10.76
N LYS A 68 -17.53 10.14 -10.40
CA LYS A 68 -17.14 8.78 -10.02
C LYS A 68 -16.64 8.77 -8.58
N ASN A 69 -17.01 7.75 -7.84
CA ASN A 69 -16.40 7.43 -6.54
C ASN A 69 -15.36 6.34 -6.74
N ILE A 70 -14.15 6.54 -6.26
CA ILE A 70 -13.02 5.63 -6.41
C ILE A 70 -12.48 5.27 -5.03
N ASN A 71 -12.14 4.02 -4.81
CA ASN A 71 -11.50 3.55 -3.60
C ASN A 71 -9.98 3.69 -3.76
N LEU A 72 -9.40 4.72 -3.13
CA LEU A 72 -7.96 4.99 -3.15
C LEU A 72 -7.28 4.30 -1.98
N VAL A 73 -6.31 3.44 -2.28
CA VAL A 73 -5.39 2.84 -1.31
C VAL A 73 -4.08 3.60 -1.38
N ASP A 74 -3.80 4.39 -0.35
CA ASP A 74 -2.64 5.26 -0.29
C ASP A 74 -1.46 4.53 0.37
N GLU A 75 -0.48 4.17 -0.43
CA GLU A 75 0.80 3.55 -0.04
C GLU A 75 2.00 4.45 -0.43
N SER A 76 1.75 5.76 -0.57
CA SER A 76 2.71 6.71 -1.15
C SER A 76 3.76 7.23 -0.17
N TYR A 77 3.77 6.79 1.09
CA TYR A 77 4.73 7.27 2.08
C TYR A 77 6.16 6.80 1.76
N ASN A 78 6.36 5.51 1.50
CA ASN A 78 7.65 4.97 1.09
C ASN A 78 7.51 3.62 0.37
N SER A 79 8.55 3.22 -0.37
CA SER A 79 8.53 1.97 -1.13
C SER A 79 9.90 1.30 -1.16
N ASN A 80 9.94 0.02 -0.78
CA ASN A 80 11.04 -0.90 -1.00
C ASN A 80 10.49 -2.23 -1.54
N PRO A 81 11.32 -3.16 -2.01
CA PRO A 81 10.85 -4.41 -2.64
C PRO A 81 9.93 -5.22 -1.74
N LEU A 82 10.23 -5.32 -0.44
CA LEU A 82 9.43 -6.11 0.50
C LEU A 82 8.08 -5.45 0.77
N SER A 83 8.08 -4.14 1.07
CA SER A 83 6.84 -3.40 1.32
C SER A 83 5.96 -3.31 0.07
N LEU A 84 6.54 -3.17 -1.13
CA LEU A 84 5.79 -3.17 -2.38
C LEU A 84 5.16 -4.54 -2.64
N LYS A 85 5.90 -5.64 -2.44
CA LYS A 85 5.35 -7.00 -2.52
C LYS A 85 4.19 -7.19 -1.55
N SER A 86 4.37 -6.83 -0.28
CA SER A 86 3.32 -6.97 0.74
C SER A 86 2.08 -6.15 0.41
N ALA A 87 2.25 -4.89 -0.03
CA ALA A 87 1.15 -4.04 -0.45
C ALA A 87 0.37 -4.61 -1.64
N ILE A 88 1.05 -5.14 -2.66
CA ILE A 88 0.43 -5.79 -3.81
C ILE A 88 -0.43 -6.98 -3.38
N LEU A 89 0.11 -7.85 -2.52
CA LEU A 89 -0.59 -9.06 -2.06
C LEU A 89 -1.78 -8.70 -1.14
N ASN A 90 -1.65 -7.69 -0.29
CA ASN A 90 -2.75 -7.20 0.53
C ASN A 90 -3.84 -6.54 -0.33
N PHE A 91 -3.44 -5.73 -1.31
CA PHE A 91 -4.36 -5.11 -2.26
C PHE A 91 -5.15 -6.14 -3.09
N GLU A 92 -4.51 -7.24 -3.48
CA GLU A 92 -5.18 -8.34 -4.16
C GLU A 92 -6.31 -8.94 -3.33
N LYS A 93 -6.11 -9.08 -1.99
CA LYS A 93 -7.07 -9.69 -1.07
C LYS A 93 -8.30 -8.82 -0.79
N ILE A 94 -8.28 -7.54 -1.10
CA ILE A 94 -9.45 -6.68 -0.93
C ILE A 94 -10.60 -7.27 -1.74
N GLU A 95 -11.72 -7.57 -1.09
CA GLU A 95 -12.89 -8.08 -1.77
C GLU A 95 -13.50 -7.04 -2.70
N SER A 96 -13.64 -7.37 -3.97
CA SER A 96 -14.23 -6.50 -4.98
C SER A 96 -15.06 -7.34 -5.95
N LYS A 97 -16.37 -7.48 -5.69
CA LYS A 97 -17.26 -8.38 -6.48
C LYS A 97 -17.37 -7.96 -7.96
N LYS A 98 -17.41 -6.66 -8.26
CA LYS A 98 -17.55 -6.12 -9.63
C LYS A 98 -16.51 -5.06 -10.00
N SER A 99 -15.76 -4.55 -9.03
CA SER A 99 -14.82 -3.45 -9.22
C SER A 99 -13.46 -3.94 -9.69
N LYS A 100 -12.83 -3.18 -10.58
CA LYS A 100 -11.47 -3.47 -11.05
C LYS A 100 -10.43 -2.91 -10.10
N LYS A 101 -9.25 -3.51 -10.14
CA LYS A 101 -8.09 -3.11 -9.34
C LYS A 101 -6.97 -2.60 -10.22
N TYR A 102 -6.51 -1.40 -9.93
CA TYR A 102 -5.46 -0.71 -10.66
C TYR A 102 -4.29 -0.40 -9.74
N LEU A 103 -3.06 -0.58 -10.24
CA LEU A 103 -1.85 -0.15 -9.57
C LEU A 103 -1.25 1.05 -10.28
N LEU A 104 -0.82 2.05 -9.52
CA LEU A 104 0.09 3.09 -9.96
C LEU A 104 1.37 2.98 -9.11
N ILE A 105 2.47 2.59 -9.76
CA ILE A 105 3.75 2.32 -9.10
C ILE A 105 4.78 3.36 -9.53
N GLY A 106 5.42 4.01 -8.56
CA GLY A 106 6.60 4.84 -8.77
C GLY A 106 7.90 4.11 -8.45
N ASP A 107 9.02 4.83 -8.57
CA ASP A 107 10.33 4.29 -8.28
C ASP A 107 10.47 3.94 -6.78
N MET A 108 11.19 2.86 -6.51
CA MET A 108 11.77 2.56 -5.21
C MET A 108 13.18 3.17 -5.16
N LEU A 109 13.39 4.11 -4.26
CA LEU A 109 14.67 4.78 -4.07
C LEU A 109 15.55 4.05 -3.05
N GLU A 110 16.78 4.48 -2.90
CA GLU A 110 17.75 4.00 -1.89
C GLU A 110 18.12 2.50 -2.02
N LEU A 111 17.99 1.93 -3.22
CA LEU A 111 18.31 0.52 -3.49
C LEU A 111 19.73 0.30 -4.03
N GLY A 112 20.53 1.37 -4.13
CA GLY A 112 21.91 1.31 -4.62
C GLY A 112 22.06 0.57 -5.96
N ARG A 113 23.18 -0.13 -6.15
CA ARG A 113 23.51 -0.87 -7.37
C ARG A 113 22.51 -1.96 -7.76
N HIS A 114 21.68 -2.41 -6.82
CA HIS A 114 20.70 -3.48 -7.04
C HIS A 114 19.35 -2.97 -7.54
N SER A 115 19.14 -1.65 -7.64
CA SER A 115 17.87 -1.02 -7.98
C SER A 115 17.19 -1.64 -9.20
N LYS A 116 17.90 -1.78 -10.32
CA LYS A 116 17.32 -2.35 -11.55
C LYS A 116 16.84 -3.80 -11.38
N LYS A 117 17.62 -4.65 -10.69
CA LYS A 117 17.28 -6.05 -10.42
C LYS A 117 16.05 -6.14 -9.51
N LEU A 118 16.03 -5.34 -8.45
CA LEU A 118 14.95 -5.32 -7.46
C LEU A 118 13.63 -4.78 -8.06
N HIS A 119 13.67 -3.77 -8.92
CA HIS A 119 12.47 -3.36 -9.65
C HIS A 119 11.93 -4.48 -10.53
N LYS A 120 12.79 -5.11 -11.34
CA LYS A 120 12.37 -6.21 -12.23
C LYS A 120 11.73 -7.39 -11.48
N SER A 121 12.15 -7.66 -10.24
CA SER A 121 11.65 -8.78 -9.44
C SER A 121 10.19 -8.62 -9.00
N ILE A 122 9.61 -7.43 -9.10
CA ILE A 122 8.20 -7.18 -8.74
C ILE A 122 7.23 -7.69 -9.81
N ALA A 123 7.62 -7.64 -11.08
CA ALA A 123 6.71 -8.02 -12.18
C ALA A 123 6.18 -9.46 -12.11
N PRO A 124 6.99 -10.50 -11.79
CA PRO A 124 6.48 -11.87 -11.61
C PRO A 124 5.41 -11.97 -10.52
N ILE A 125 5.52 -11.16 -9.45
CA ILE A 125 4.54 -11.13 -8.37
C ILE A 125 3.22 -10.58 -8.91
N ILE A 126 3.25 -9.42 -9.57
CA ILE A 126 2.05 -8.79 -10.15
C ILE A 126 1.39 -9.71 -11.19
N ASN A 127 2.19 -10.36 -12.03
CA ASN A 127 1.66 -11.25 -13.08
C ASN A 127 0.82 -12.41 -12.53
N LYS A 128 1.07 -12.84 -11.29
CA LYS A 128 0.32 -13.91 -10.61
C LYS A 128 -0.95 -13.41 -9.91
N THR A 129 -1.14 -12.10 -9.76
CA THR A 129 -2.31 -11.53 -9.08
C THR A 129 -3.52 -11.38 -10.00
N LYS A 130 -4.69 -11.15 -9.41
CA LYS A 130 -5.93 -10.78 -10.11
C LYS A 130 -6.05 -9.28 -10.39
N ILE A 131 -4.99 -8.49 -10.15
CA ILE A 131 -4.98 -7.06 -10.46
C ILE A 131 -5.18 -6.84 -11.97
N ASN A 132 -6.03 -5.89 -12.33
CA ASN A 132 -6.45 -5.71 -13.72
C ASN A 132 -5.37 -5.01 -14.57
N LYS A 133 -4.90 -3.83 -14.15
CA LYS A 133 -3.92 -3.03 -14.90
C LYS A 133 -2.92 -2.34 -13.99
N VAL A 134 -1.72 -2.17 -14.51
CA VAL A 134 -0.60 -1.50 -13.83
C VAL A 134 -0.12 -0.33 -14.66
N PHE A 135 -0.04 0.81 -14.03
CA PHE A 135 0.52 2.04 -14.54
C PHE A 135 1.80 2.34 -13.76
N VAL A 136 2.77 2.92 -14.42
CA VAL A 136 4.05 3.25 -13.77
C VAL A 136 4.50 4.66 -14.12
N LYS A 137 5.17 5.31 -13.17
CA LYS A 137 5.89 6.58 -13.40
C LYS A 137 7.25 6.51 -12.71
N GLY A 138 8.31 6.68 -13.47
CA GLY A 138 9.69 6.63 -12.98
C GLY A 138 10.60 5.83 -13.89
N ASN A 139 11.90 6.07 -13.81
CA ASN A 139 12.87 5.44 -14.69
C ASN A 139 13.08 3.96 -14.40
N ASN A 140 13.07 3.59 -13.10
CA ASN A 140 13.22 2.20 -12.68
C ASN A 140 11.87 1.47 -12.65
N ALA A 141 10.77 2.14 -12.37
CA ALA A 141 9.42 1.57 -12.42
C ALA A 141 9.06 1.09 -13.85
N LYS A 142 9.60 1.74 -14.90
CA LYS A 142 9.49 1.25 -16.27
C LYS A 142 10.05 -0.17 -16.46
N LEU A 143 11.04 -0.58 -15.68
CA LEU A 143 11.60 -1.93 -15.73
C LEU A 143 10.62 -3.00 -15.21
N ILE A 144 9.77 -2.63 -14.24
CA ILE A 144 8.64 -3.48 -13.82
C ILE A 144 7.69 -3.63 -15.01
N PHE A 145 7.27 -2.51 -15.60
CA PHE A 145 6.30 -2.48 -16.70
C PHE A 145 6.74 -3.30 -17.90
N GLN A 146 8.03 -3.26 -18.27
CA GLN A 146 8.59 -4.04 -19.37
C GLN A 146 8.39 -5.54 -19.19
N LYS A 147 8.46 -6.04 -17.94
CA LYS A 147 8.35 -7.46 -17.57
C LYS A 147 6.93 -7.93 -17.24
N LEU A 148 5.94 -7.03 -17.25
CA LEU A 148 4.54 -7.41 -17.08
C LEU A 148 4.02 -8.16 -18.31
N SER A 149 3.09 -9.10 -18.06
CA SER A 149 2.28 -9.71 -19.12
C SER A 149 1.43 -8.65 -19.84
N LYS A 150 1.10 -8.87 -21.12
CA LYS A 150 0.29 -7.93 -21.92
C LYS A 150 -1.05 -7.60 -21.24
N SER A 151 -1.68 -8.58 -20.61
CA SER A 151 -2.96 -8.40 -19.92
C SER A 151 -2.87 -7.44 -18.74
N LYS A 152 -1.71 -7.35 -18.06
CA LYS A 152 -1.46 -6.48 -16.90
C LYS A 152 -1.03 -5.07 -17.28
N LYS A 153 -0.55 -4.84 -18.49
CA LYS A 153 -0.04 -3.54 -18.90
C LYS A 153 -1.16 -2.51 -19.06
N GLY A 154 -1.05 -1.43 -18.32
CA GLY A 154 -1.71 -0.16 -18.57
C GLY A 154 -0.82 0.73 -19.42
N ARG A 155 -0.30 1.84 -18.85
CA ARG A 155 0.58 2.79 -19.53
C ARG A 155 1.75 3.20 -18.64
N VAL A 156 2.84 3.66 -19.28
CA VAL A 156 3.89 4.44 -18.62
C VAL A 156 3.44 5.89 -18.61
N LEU A 157 3.42 6.52 -17.43
CA LEU A 157 3.01 7.90 -17.22
C LEU A 157 4.25 8.75 -16.93
N HIS A 158 4.27 9.98 -17.42
CA HIS A 158 5.45 10.84 -17.33
C HIS A 158 5.27 12.01 -16.36
N ASN A 159 4.03 12.47 -16.19
CA ASN A 159 3.72 13.64 -15.37
C ASN A 159 2.38 13.48 -14.62
N LYS A 160 2.09 14.45 -13.75
CA LYS A 160 0.86 14.49 -12.95
C LYS A 160 -0.41 14.56 -13.83
N SER A 161 -0.36 15.34 -14.91
CA SER A 161 -1.53 15.49 -15.80
C SER A 161 -1.95 14.17 -16.40
N GLN A 162 -0.99 13.33 -16.84
CA GLN A 162 -1.27 12.00 -17.36
C GLN A 162 -1.82 11.04 -16.28
N ILE A 163 -1.40 11.19 -15.02
CA ILE A 163 -1.96 10.43 -13.90
C ILE A 163 -3.43 10.81 -13.68
N ILE A 164 -3.73 12.11 -13.67
CA ILE A 164 -5.10 12.60 -13.51
C ILE A 164 -5.97 12.15 -14.69
N GLU A 165 -5.45 12.25 -15.90
CA GLU A 165 -6.14 11.78 -17.10
C GLU A 165 -6.44 10.27 -17.01
N PHE A 166 -5.47 9.45 -16.62
CA PHE A 166 -5.66 8.02 -16.39
C PHE A 166 -6.80 7.76 -15.41
N ILE A 167 -6.80 8.45 -14.26
CA ILE A 167 -7.84 8.26 -13.24
C ILE A 167 -9.21 8.65 -13.79
N LYS A 168 -9.29 9.75 -14.52
CA LYS A 168 -10.56 10.23 -15.10
C LYS A 168 -11.10 9.33 -16.21
N LYS A 169 -10.24 8.80 -17.07
CA LYS A 169 -10.64 8.06 -18.27
C LYS A 169 -10.75 6.56 -18.08
N ASP A 170 -9.80 5.96 -17.36
CA ASP A 170 -9.68 4.50 -17.32
C ASP A 170 -10.39 3.85 -16.11
N LEU A 171 -10.58 4.59 -14.99
CA LEU A 171 -11.29 4.08 -13.83
C LEU A 171 -12.79 4.31 -13.93
N ASN A 172 -13.57 3.35 -13.46
CA ASN A 172 -15.01 3.43 -13.32
C ASN A 172 -15.42 3.66 -11.86
N ASN A 173 -16.73 3.88 -11.64
CA ASN A 173 -17.26 4.01 -10.29
C ASN A 173 -16.96 2.75 -9.46
N ASP A 174 -16.59 2.95 -8.20
CA ASP A 174 -16.22 1.93 -7.21
C ASP A 174 -14.93 1.12 -7.51
N ASP A 175 -14.20 1.44 -8.59
CA ASP A 175 -12.89 0.83 -8.84
C ASP A 175 -11.87 1.16 -7.74
N TYR A 176 -10.89 0.29 -7.58
CA TYR A 176 -9.81 0.45 -6.62
C TYR A 176 -8.52 0.90 -7.32
N LEU A 177 -7.88 1.92 -6.76
CA LEU A 177 -6.57 2.40 -7.18
C LEU A 177 -5.61 2.36 -5.99
N MET A 178 -4.56 1.55 -6.07
CA MET A 178 -3.44 1.64 -5.14
C MET A 178 -2.31 2.46 -5.75
N ILE A 179 -1.80 3.42 -4.98
CA ILE A 179 -0.65 4.25 -5.37
C ILE A 179 0.50 3.96 -4.41
N LYS A 180 1.65 3.48 -4.95
CA LYS A 180 2.84 3.18 -4.15
C LYS A 180 4.13 3.62 -4.81
N ALA A 181 4.92 4.40 -4.05
CA ALA A 181 6.22 4.92 -4.47
C ALA A 181 7.08 5.33 -3.27
N SER A 182 8.37 5.56 -3.47
CA SER A 182 9.20 6.20 -2.46
C SER A 182 8.84 7.69 -2.31
N ASN A 183 8.95 8.20 -1.08
CA ASN A 183 8.50 9.55 -0.70
C ASN A 183 9.06 10.65 -1.62
N ALA A 184 10.38 10.65 -1.85
CA ALA A 184 11.05 11.69 -2.66
C ALA A 184 10.65 11.66 -4.16
N THR A 185 9.80 10.74 -4.60
CA THR A 185 9.26 10.72 -5.98
C THR A 185 8.07 11.67 -6.17
N GLY A 186 7.58 12.30 -5.10
CA GLY A 186 6.47 13.25 -5.13
C GLY A 186 5.07 12.63 -5.26
N PHE A 187 4.94 11.32 -5.14
CA PHE A 187 3.63 10.66 -5.23
C PHE A 187 2.70 11.00 -4.06
N ASN A 188 3.24 11.25 -2.87
CA ASN A 188 2.50 11.72 -1.71
C ASN A 188 1.76 13.04 -2.01
N GLN A 189 2.40 13.99 -2.73
CA GLN A 189 1.74 15.22 -3.15
C GLN A 189 0.65 14.95 -4.21
N ILE A 190 0.90 14.05 -5.16
CA ILE A 190 -0.11 13.64 -6.14
C ILE A 190 -1.34 13.06 -5.45
N VAL A 191 -1.15 12.22 -4.43
CA VAL A 191 -2.26 11.65 -3.65
C VAL A 191 -3.04 12.73 -2.91
N LYS A 192 -2.36 13.70 -2.28
CA LYS A 192 -3.03 14.85 -1.63
C LYS A 192 -3.89 15.62 -2.62
N ASP A 193 -3.35 15.90 -3.80
CA ASP A 193 -4.08 16.62 -4.85
C ASP A 193 -5.29 15.84 -5.33
N ILE A 194 -5.15 14.51 -5.52
CA ILE A 194 -6.26 13.64 -5.92
C ILE A 194 -7.37 13.62 -4.84
N LYS A 195 -7.00 13.57 -3.56
CA LYS A 195 -7.95 13.63 -2.43
C LYS A 195 -8.63 15.02 -2.31
N GLY A 196 -8.00 16.05 -2.82
CA GLY A 196 -8.53 17.44 -2.83
C GLY A 196 -9.44 17.78 -4.02
N PHE A 197 -9.61 16.90 -5.00
CA PHE A 197 -10.60 17.13 -6.07
C PHE A 197 -12.01 17.09 -5.50
N LYS A 198 -12.73 18.18 -5.66
CA LYS A 198 -14.16 18.32 -5.35
C LYS A 198 -15.02 18.07 -6.60
#